data_3459f1122252ab22327f57eebe1ef382
#
_entry.id   3459f1122252ab22327f57eebe1ef382
#
_cell.length_a   1.000
_cell.length_b   1.000
_cell.length_c   1.000
_cell.angle_alpha   90.00
_cell.angle_beta   90.00
_cell.angle_gamma   90.00
#
_symmetry.space_group_name_H-M   'P 1'
#
loop_
_entity.id
_entity.type
_entity.pdbx_description
1 polymer ?
#
loop_
_entity_poly.entity_id
_entity_poly.type
_entity_poly.pdbx_seq_one_letter_code
_entity_poly.pdbx_strand_id
1 'polypeptide(L)'
;ARNERRRAREAASSKSDSHPTGASPPPALNNTKVKALFVHLRKIANHPLLVRSRYGDEEIATISDVCHRRGVFGHEATLAKVESHVKSLSDFDLHQLCGEQGHLSNLCLSPAAFSGAAKTSALVDLLATIKAKGSRPLIFSQWKIVLDILEWVLREKGHRFVRLDGSTDVHQRQQICDAYNKPGSEIFCFLLSTRAGGQGLNLTGADTVIIHDCDFNPQIDRQAEDRCHRLGQSRPVTVHRLVTAGTVDERIVQIAERKLDLDAAVLSDTKVMAAEESKAMHSIIEDLLG
;
A
#
# COMPACT_ATOMS: atom_id res chain seq x y z
N ALA A 1 13.18 -13.82 -76.01
CA ALA A 1 14.27 -13.90 -75.03
C ALA A 1 14.14 -12.92 -73.87
N ARG A 2 13.45 -11.75 -74.00
CA ARG A 2 13.31 -10.77 -72.90
C ARG A 2 12.07 -11.03 -72.02
N ASN A 3 11.03 -11.66 -72.58
CA ASN A 3 9.80 -11.98 -71.85
C ASN A 3 9.87 -13.32 -71.08
N GLU A 4 10.70 -14.23 -71.47
CA GLU A 4 10.90 -15.52 -70.76
C GLU A 4 11.73 -15.35 -69.48
N ARG A 5 12.69 -14.42 -69.48
CA ARG A 5 13.47 -14.10 -68.24
C ARG A 5 12.65 -13.38 -67.14
N ARG A 6 11.55 -12.71 -67.55
CA ARG A 6 10.65 -12.07 -66.60
C ARG A 6 9.71 -13.07 -65.92
N ARG A 7 9.22 -14.07 -66.69
CA ARG A 7 8.36 -15.14 -66.14
C ARG A 7 9.14 -16.12 -65.25
N ALA A 8 10.43 -16.35 -65.51
CA ALA A 8 11.28 -17.18 -64.65
C ALA A 8 11.64 -16.48 -63.31
N ARG A 9 11.63 -15.15 -63.26
CA ARG A 9 11.85 -14.40 -62.00
C ARG A 9 10.57 -14.29 -61.15
N GLU A 10 9.38 -14.27 -61.74
CA GLU A 10 8.11 -14.27 -61.05
C GLU A 10 7.74 -15.65 -60.48
N ALA A 11 8.23 -16.74 -61.07
CA ALA A 11 8.02 -18.10 -60.58
C ALA A 11 9.00 -18.54 -59.46
N ALA A 12 10.10 -17.78 -59.22
CA ALA A 12 11.08 -18.05 -58.15
C ALA A 12 10.81 -17.29 -56.85
N SER A 13 9.78 -16.42 -56.87
CA SER A 13 9.42 -15.60 -55.69
C SER A 13 8.25 -16.15 -54.84
N SER A 14 7.77 -17.36 -55.11
CA SER A 14 6.59 -17.95 -54.44
C SER A 14 6.89 -19.24 -53.65
N LYS A 15 8.09 -19.38 -53.14
CA LYS A 15 8.38 -20.42 -52.12
C LYS A 15 9.23 -19.77 -51.02
N SER A 16 8.59 -19.08 -50.14
CA SER A 16 9.14 -18.75 -48.80
C SER A 16 8.30 -19.45 -47.76
N ASP A 17 9.00 -20.26 -47.01
CA ASP A 17 8.51 -21.10 -45.93
C ASP A 17 7.56 -20.39 -44.98
N SER A 18 6.38 -20.97 -44.85
CA SER A 18 5.42 -20.64 -43.76
C SER A 18 5.93 -21.27 -42.48
N HIS A 19 6.73 -20.54 -41.71
CA HIS A 19 6.87 -20.80 -40.28
C HIS A 19 5.61 -20.26 -39.58
N PRO A 20 4.91 -21.06 -38.78
CA PRO A 20 3.84 -20.58 -37.94
C PRO A 20 4.41 -20.01 -36.64
N THR A 21 4.90 -18.77 -36.66
CA THR A 21 5.23 -18.00 -35.48
C THR A 21 4.35 -16.75 -35.46
N GLY A 22 3.13 -16.95 -35.09
CA GLY A 22 2.15 -15.87 -34.93
C GLY A 22 1.39 -16.02 -33.62
N ALA A 23 2.10 -16.05 -32.48
CA ALA A 23 1.49 -15.61 -31.25
C ALA A 23 1.31 -14.10 -31.37
N SER A 24 0.08 -13.65 -31.56
CA SER A 24 -0.25 -12.22 -31.48
C SER A 24 0.25 -11.69 -30.14
N PRO A 25 0.94 -10.54 -30.10
CA PRO A 25 1.33 -9.95 -28.85
C PRO A 25 0.08 -9.79 -27.96
N PRO A 26 0.19 -10.05 -26.65
CA PRO A 26 -0.93 -9.92 -25.74
C PRO A 26 -1.52 -8.49 -25.91
N PRO A 27 -2.86 -8.34 -25.84
CA PRO A 27 -3.49 -7.05 -26.04
C PRO A 27 -2.93 -6.05 -25.02
N ALA A 28 -2.42 -4.91 -25.51
CA ALA A 28 -1.85 -3.86 -24.67
C ALA A 28 -2.85 -3.50 -23.56
N LEU A 29 -2.43 -3.63 -22.31
CA LEU A 29 -3.23 -3.27 -21.16
C LEU A 29 -3.54 -1.77 -21.23
N ASN A 30 -4.81 -1.38 -21.17
CA ASN A 30 -5.17 0.03 -21.13
C ASN A 30 -4.74 0.64 -19.77
N ASN A 31 -4.47 1.95 -19.75
CA ASN A 31 -3.99 2.67 -18.56
C ASN A 31 -4.82 2.42 -17.29
N THR A 32 -6.13 2.19 -17.41
CA THR A 32 -7.01 1.94 -16.26
C THR A 32 -6.75 0.57 -15.64
N LYS A 33 -6.58 -0.46 -16.48
CA LYS A 33 -6.26 -1.82 -16.01
C LYS A 33 -4.86 -1.89 -15.39
N VAL A 34 -3.88 -1.21 -15.99
CA VAL A 34 -2.52 -1.10 -15.46
C VAL A 34 -2.53 -0.45 -14.07
N LYS A 35 -3.23 0.68 -13.90
CA LYS A 35 -3.36 1.33 -12.59
C LYS A 35 -4.05 0.45 -11.56
N ALA A 36 -5.12 -0.24 -11.94
CA ALA A 36 -5.83 -1.15 -11.04
C ALA A 36 -4.94 -2.32 -10.59
N LEU A 37 -4.22 -2.94 -11.52
CA LEU A 37 -3.28 -4.03 -11.22
C LEU A 37 -2.14 -3.54 -10.31
N PHE A 38 -1.57 -2.38 -10.62
CA PHE A 38 -0.51 -1.78 -9.82
C PHE A 38 -0.95 -1.51 -8.37
N VAL A 39 -2.14 -0.92 -8.18
CA VAL A 39 -2.71 -0.71 -6.84
C VAL A 39 -2.92 -2.05 -6.12
N HIS A 40 -3.37 -3.08 -6.83
CA HIS A 40 -3.56 -4.42 -6.27
C HIS A 40 -2.23 -5.03 -5.81
N LEU A 41 -1.18 -4.95 -6.63
CA LEU A 41 0.16 -5.43 -6.27
C LEU A 41 0.74 -4.66 -5.07
N ARG A 42 0.55 -3.34 -5.00
CA ARG A 42 0.93 -2.55 -3.81
C ARG A 42 0.20 -3.00 -2.54
N LYS A 43 -1.08 -3.32 -2.64
CA LYS A 43 -1.85 -3.85 -1.52
C LYS A 43 -1.23 -5.16 -1.01
N ILE A 44 -0.96 -6.11 -1.91
CA ILE A 44 -0.37 -7.41 -1.55
C ILE A 44 1.02 -7.22 -0.93
N ALA A 45 1.87 -6.37 -1.49
CA ALA A 45 3.20 -6.08 -0.97
C ALA A 45 3.17 -5.46 0.43
N ASN A 46 2.15 -4.65 0.75
CA ASN A 46 1.98 -4.06 2.07
C ASN A 46 1.47 -5.06 3.10
N HIS A 47 0.33 -5.71 2.82
CA HIS A 47 -0.23 -6.71 3.71
C HIS A 47 -1.24 -7.60 2.95
N PRO A 48 -1.17 -8.94 3.05
CA PRO A 48 -2.10 -9.84 2.36
C PRO A 48 -3.57 -9.58 2.68
N LEU A 49 -3.90 -9.14 3.88
CA LEU A 49 -5.28 -8.83 4.29
C LEU A 49 -5.90 -7.61 3.57
N LEU A 50 -5.12 -6.85 2.78
CA LEU A 50 -5.63 -5.73 1.96
C LEU A 50 -6.32 -6.19 0.67
N VAL A 51 -6.24 -7.47 0.37
CA VAL A 51 -6.93 -8.12 -0.73
C VAL A 51 -7.74 -9.30 -0.21
N ARG A 52 -8.67 -9.81 -1.01
CA ARG A 52 -9.42 -11.01 -0.64
C ARG A 52 -8.65 -12.27 -1.09
N SER A 53 -8.28 -13.11 -0.14
CA SER A 53 -7.56 -14.37 -0.39
C SER A 53 -7.86 -15.47 0.63
N ARG A 54 -8.40 -15.14 1.80
CA ARG A 54 -8.64 -16.05 2.91
C ARG A 54 -10.08 -16.51 3.03
N TYR A 55 -11.02 -15.61 2.71
CA TYR A 55 -12.44 -15.95 2.70
C TYR A 55 -12.82 -16.57 1.37
N GLY A 56 -13.23 -17.85 1.39
CA GLY A 56 -13.73 -18.59 0.23
C GLY A 56 -15.19 -18.27 -0.11
N ASP A 57 -15.72 -18.93 -1.13
CA ASP A 57 -17.07 -18.64 -1.62
C ASP A 57 -18.15 -19.05 -0.60
N GLU A 58 -17.90 -20.08 0.22
CA GLU A 58 -18.83 -20.54 1.27
C GLU A 58 -18.94 -19.53 2.42
N GLU A 59 -17.81 -19.01 2.89
CA GLU A 59 -17.81 -17.95 3.91
C GLU A 59 -18.45 -16.66 3.38
N ILE A 60 -18.18 -16.29 2.15
CA ILE A 60 -18.80 -15.12 1.50
C ILE A 60 -20.31 -15.28 1.40
N ALA A 61 -20.80 -16.47 1.01
CA ALA A 61 -22.24 -16.74 0.95
C ALA A 61 -22.89 -16.65 2.35
N THR A 62 -22.23 -17.21 3.37
CA THR A 62 -22.69 -17.16 4.76
C THR A 62 -22.74 -15.73 5.30
N ILE A 63 -21.67 -14.96 5.10
CA ILE A 63 -21.59 -13.53 5.49
C ILE A 63 -22.70 -12.73 4.80
N SER A 64 -22.87 -12.95 3.50
CA SER A 64 -23.86 -12.22 2.70
C SER A 64 -25.29 -12.51 3.15
N ASP A 65 -25.61 -13.76 3.43
CA ASP A 65 -26.93 -14.16 3.91
C ASP A 65 -27.24 -13.58 5.29
N VAL A 66 -26.29 -13.63 6.24
CA VAL A 66 -26.46 -13.02 7.56
C VAL A 66 -26.61 -11.50 7.46
N CYS A 67 -25.76 -10.84 6.66
CA CYS A 67 -25.83 -9.39 6.47
C CYS A 67 -27.13 -8.95 5.79
N HIS A 68 -27.62 -9.71 4.81
CA HIS A 68 -28.90 -9.46 4.14
C HIS A 68 -30.07 -9.59 5.12
N ARG A 69 -30.17 -10.71 5.85
CA ARG A 69 -31.25 -10.94 6.82
C ARG A 69 -31.30 -9.88 7.93
N ARG A 70 -30.16 -9.32 8.29
CA ARG A 70 -30.04 -8.29 9.33
C ARG A 70 -30.15 -6.86 8.80
N GLY A 71 -30.25 -6.67 7.49
CA GLY A 71 -30.31 -5.35 6.88
C GLY A 71 -29.06 -4.51 7.08
N VAL A 72 -27.87 -5.13 7.24
CA VAL A 72 -26.58 -4.44 7.51
C VAL A 72 -26.27 -3.40 6.43
N PHE A 73 -26.64 -3.67 5.18
CA PHE A 73 -26.47 -2.76 4.03
C PHE A 73 -27.79 -2.11 3.60
N GLY A 74 -28.75 -2.00 4.50
CA GLY A 74 -30.09 -1.45 4.25
C GLY A 74 -31.12 -2.57 4.01
N HIS A 75 -32.31 -2.40 4.56
CA HIS A 75 -33.40 -3.41 4.47
C HIS A 75 -33.94 -3.63 3.06
N GLU A 76 -33.72 -2.66 2.16
CA GLU A 76 -34.13 -2.75 0.74
C GLU A 76 -33.06 -3.38 -0.16
N ALA A 77 -31.88 -3.67 0.35
CA ALA A 77 -30.80 -4.28 -0.43
C ALA A 77 -31.16 -5.72 -0.75
N THR A 78 -31.13 -6.10 -2.03
CA THR A 78 -31.32 -7.49 -2.45
C THR A 78 -30.09 -8.33 -2.08
N LEU A 79 -30.27 -9.64 -1.83
CA LEU A 79 -29.18 -10.56 -1.52
C LEU A 79 -28.06 -10.50 -2.57
N ALA A 80 -28.40 -10.41 -3.85
CA ALA A 80 -27.40 -10.29 -4.94
C ALA A 80 -26.55 -9.03 -4.84
N LYS A 81 -27.13 -7.89 -4.43
CA LYS A 81 -26.37 -6.64 -4.21
C LYS A 81 -25.45 -6.77 -2.97
N VAL A 82 -25.98 -7.36 -1.89
CA VAL A 82 -25.19 -7.63 -0.67
C VAL A 82 -24.01 -8.54 -1.00
N GLU A 83 -24.24 -9.65 -1.70
CA GLU A 83 -23.21 -10.59 -2.10
C GLU A 83 -22.14 -9.93 -3.00
N SER A 84 -22.57 -9.13 -4.00
CA SER A 84 -21.66 -8.38 -4.84
C SER A 84 -20.78 -7.40 -4.04
N HIS A 85 -21.35 -6.75 -3.01
CA HIS A 85 -20.63 -5.86 -2.12
C HIS A 85 -19.63 -6.63 -1.25
N VAL A 86 -20.08 -7.69 -0.57
CA VAL A 86 -19.25 -8.55 0.29
C VAL A 86 -18.08 -9.14 -0.50
N LYS A 87 -18.30 -9.57 -1.74
CA LYS A 87 -17.25 -10.06 -2.65
C LYS A 87 -16.18 -9.01 -2.99
N SER A 88 -16.51 -7.74 -2.90
CA SER A 88 -15.58 -6.64 -3.19
C SER A 88 -14.71 -6.23 -2.00
N LEU A 89 -15.04 -6.69 -0.79
CA LEU A 89 -14.32 -6.38 0.44
C LEU A 89 -12.98 -7.12 0.51
N SER A 90 -12.01 -6.52 1.21
CA SER A 90 -10.75 -7.16 1.56
C SER A 90 -10.93 -8.17 2.71
N ASP A 91 -9.95 -9.04 2.93
CA ASP A 91 -9.98 -9.94 4.10
C ASP A 91 -10.07 -9.19 5.43
N PHE A 92 -9.43 -8.02 5.52
CA PHE A 92 -9.51 -7.20 6.72
C PHE A 92 -10.91 -6.59 6.92
N ASP A 93 -11.53 -6.05 5.86
CA ASP A 93 -12.89 -5.52 5.94
C ASP A 93 -13.90 -6.62 6.29
N LEU A 94 -13.73 -7.82 5.74
CA LEU A 94 -14.55 -8.98 6.07
C LEU A 94 -14.37 -9.41 7.53
N HIS A 95 -13.14 -9.41 8.03
CA HIS A 95 -12.86 -9.69 9.44
C HIS A 95 -13.57 -8.69 10.37
N GLN A 96 -13.48 -7.38 10.06
CA GLN A 96 -14.18 -6.35 10.84
C GLN A 96 -15.69 -6.55 10.80
N LEU A 97 -16.25 -6.79 9.60
CA LEU A 97 -17.68 -7.07 9.43
C LEU A 97 -18.12 -8.28 10.25
N CYS A 98 -17.33 -9.34 10.26
CA CYS A 98 -17.62 -10.54 11.07
C CYS A 98 -17.56 -10.23 12.58
N GLY A 99 -16.61 -9.41 13.02
CA GLY A 99 -16.47 -8.98 14.42
C GLY A 99 -17.63 -8.12 14.90
N GLU A 100 -18.13 -7.22 14.05
CA GLU A 100 -19.29 -6.37 14.34
C GLU A 100 -20.60 -7.18 14.41
N GLN A 101 -20.68 -8.27 13.61
CA GLN A 101 -21.82 -9.15 13.58
C GLN A 101 -21.56 -10.40 14.46
N GLY A 102 -21.89 -10.33 15.76
CA GLY A 102 -21.54 -11.37 16.75
C GLY A 102 -21.85 -12.81 16.35
N HIS A 103 -22.80 -13.05 15.43
CA HIS A 103 -23.10 -14.38 14.88
C HIS A 103 -22.08 -14.88 13.85
N LEU A 104 -21.19 -14.01 13.37
CA LEU A 104 -20.13 -14.34 12.44
C LEU A 104 -18.76 -14.37 13.12
N SER A 105 -18.69 -14.28 14.44
CA SER A 105 -17.43 -14.24 15.21
C SER A 105 -16.54 -15.46 14.99
N ASN A 106 -17.13 -16.61 14.66
CA ASN A 106 -16.41 -17.83 14.30
C ASN A 106 -15.67 -17.73 12.95
N LEU A 107 -16.04 -16.77 12.10
CA LEU A 107 -15.38 -16.48 10.84
C LEU A 107 -14.30 -15.41 10.97
N CYS A 108 -14.10 -14.83 12.15
CA CYS A 108 -13.03 -13.88 12.39
C CYS A 108 -11.66 -14.53 12.19
N LEU A 109 -10.75 -13.78 11.58
CA LEU A 109 -9.36 -14.23 11.37
C LEU A 109 -8.61 -14.35 12.69
N SER A 110 -7.71 -15.32 12.77
CA SER A 110 -6.85 -15.50 13.95
C SER A 110 -5.81 -14.37 14.06
N PRO A 111 -5.29 -14.08 15.27
CA PRO A 111 -4.22 -13.12 15.50
C PRO A 111 -3.00 -13.28 14.57
N ALA A 112 -2.62 -14.53 14.28
CA ALA A 112 -1.50 -14.83 13.40
C ALA A 112 -1.67 -14.30 11.95
N ALA A 113 -2.92 -14.08 11.51
CA ALA A 113 -3.18 -13.52 10.18
C ALA A 113 -2.70 -12.06 10.06
N PHE A 114 -2.69 -11.31 11.16
CA PHE A 114 -2.28 -9.90 11.20
C PHE A 114 -0.77 -9.74 11.36
N SER A 115 -0.15 -10.53 12.22
CA SER A 115 1.28 -10.43 12.51
C SER A 115 2.17 -11.20 11.53
N GLY A 116 1.60 -12.15 10.75
CA GLY A 116 2.36 -13.04 9.88
C GLY A 116 2.79 -12.45 8.53
N ALA A 117 2.39 -11.23 8.18
CA ALA A 117 2.85 -10.57 6.96
C ALA A 117 4.31 -10.11 7.10
N ALA A 118 5.12 -10.23 6.02
CA ALA A 118 6.55 -9.95 6.05
C ALA A 118 6.89 -8.56 6.61
N LYS A 119 6.23 -7.50 6.12
CA LYS A 119 6.44 -6.12 6.63
C LYS A 119 6.01 -5.99 8.08
N THR A 120 4.92 -6.62 8.48
CA THR A 120 4.42 -6.54 9.86
C THR A 120 5.35 -7.26 10.82
N SER A 121 5.84 -8.45 10.45
CA SER A 121 6.84 -9.18 11.25
C SER A 121 8.12 -8.34 11.41
N ALA A 122 8.67 -7.82 10.31
CA ALA A 122 9.85 -6.95 10.35
C ALA A 122 9.63 -5.69 11.20
N LEU A 123 8.43 -5.10 11.14
CA LEU A 123 8.06 -3.96 11.97
C LEU A 123 8.04 -4.32 13.46
N VAL A 124 7.47 -5.46 13.84
CA VAL A 124 7.41 -5.93 15.24
C VAL A 124 8.82 -6.10 15.81
N ASP A 125 9.73 -6.73 15.06
CA ASP A 125 11.14 -6.93 15.46
C ASP A 125 11.88 -5.59 15.57
N LEU A 126 11.64 -4.67 14.64
CA LEU A 126 12.19 -3.33 14.66
C LEU A 126 11.68 -2.54 15.88
N LEU A 127 10.39 -2.61 16.19
CA LEU A 127 9.80 -1.94 17.35
C LEU A 127 10.38 -2.46 18.68
N ALA A 128 10.63 -3.76 18.78
CA ALA A 128 11.31 -4.33 19.95
C ALA A 128 12.72 -3.72 20.13
N THR A 129 13.48 -3.59 19.03
CA THR A 129 14.82 -2.97 19.05
C THR A 129 14.76 -1.49 19.40
N ILE A 130 13.81 -0.73 18.84
CA ILE A 130 13.62 0.70 19.14
C ILE A 130 13.26 0.90 20.61
N LYS A 131 12.35 0.09 21.15
CA LYS A 131 11.94 0.14 22.56
C LYS A 131 13.09 -0.16 23.51
N ALA A 132 13.91 -1.15 23.20
CA ALA A 132 15.09 -1.50 23.99
C ALA A 132 16.13 -0.35 24.06
N LYS A 133 16.20 0.50 23.03
CA LYS A 133 17.04 1.71 22.98
C LYS A 133 16.42 2.92 23.71
N GLY A 134 15.20 2.81 24.22
CA GLY A 134 14.46 3.94 24.79
C GLY A 134 14.00 4.97 23.75
N SER A 135 14.04 4.61 22.48
CA SER A 135 13.61 5.45 21.34
C SER A 135 12.11 5.32 21.11
N ARG A 136 11.52 6.32 20.43
CA ARG A 136 10.07 6.39 20.17
C ARG A 136 9.82 6.65 18.66
N PRO A 137 9.08 5.77 17.98
CA PRO A 137 8.87 5.89 16.54
C PRO A 137 7.61 6.65 16.14
N LEU A 138 7.71 7.41 15.03
CA LEU A 138 6.59 7.76 14.17
C LEU A 138 6.48 6.71 13.07
N ILE A 139 5.28 6.19 12.82
CA ILE A 139 5.02 5.18 11.78
C ILE A 139 4.06 5.77 10.77
N PHE A 140 4.53 5.94 9.55
CA PHE A 140 3.77 6.52 8.45
C PHE A 140 3.27 5.46 7.48
N SER A 141 2.01 5.56 7.06
CA SER A 141 1.45 4.81 5.95
C SER A 141 0.50 5.67 5.11
N GLN A 142 0.48 5.42 3.79
CA GLN A 142 -0.46 6.06 2.88
C GLN A 142 -1.87 5.44 2.98
N TRP A 143 -1.97 4.21 3.49
CA TRP A 143 -3.18 3.41 3.53
C TRP A 143 -3.82 3.41 4.91
N LYS A 144 -5.05 3.96 5.00
CA LYS A 144 -5.79 3.96 6.27
C LYS A 144 -5.97 2.55 6.82
N ILE A 145 -6.32 1.60 5.96
CA ILE A 145 -6.52 0.19 6.33
C ILE A 145 -5.22 -0.47 6.85
N VAL A 146 -4.04 -0.04 6.39
CA VAL A 146 -2.76 -0.48 6.99
C VAL A 146 -2.64 0.04 8.42
N LEU A 147 -2.98 1.31 8.65
CA LEU A 147 -2.97 1.86 10.01
C LEU A 147 -3.95 1.11 10.93
N ASP A 148 -5.11 0.68 10.41
CA ASP A 148 -6.09 -0.12 11.16
C ASP A 148 -5.50 -1.50 11.55
N ILE A 149 -4.79 -2.16 10.62
CA ILE A 149 -4.07 -3.41 10.90
C ILE A 149 -2.96 -3.18 11.93
N LEU A 150 -2.17 -2.11 11.78
CA LEU A 150 -1.09 -1.78 12.71
C LEU A 150 -1.59 -1.46 14.11
N GLU A 151 -2.74 -0.78 14.25
CA GLU A 151 -3.38 -0.60 15.56
C GLU A 151 -3.66 -1.92 16.25
N TRP A 152 -4.21 -2.88 15.49
CA TRP A 152 -4.51 -4.20 16.02
C TRP A 152 -3.22 -4.89 16.50
N VAL A 153 -2.15 -4.88 15.68
CA VAL A 153 -0.86 -5.48 16.02
C VAL A 153 -0.22 -4.81 17.25
N LEU A 154 -0.25 -3.47 17.32
CA LEU A 154 0.32 -2.74 18.46
C LEU A 154 -0.43 -3.03 19.76
N ARG A 155 -1.77 -3.16 19.72
CA ARG A 155 -2.58 -3.56 20.88
C ARG A 155 -2.22 -4.99 21.33
N GLU A 156 -2.11 -5.94 20.40
CA GLU A 156 -1.72 -7.32 20.70
C GLU A 156 -0.34 -7.38 21.37
N LYS A 157 0.61 -6.56 20.89
CA LYS A 157 1.98 -6.47 21.49
C LYS A 157 2.04 -5.62 22.76
N GLY A 158 0.93 -5.10 23.27
CA GLY A 158 0.88 -4.28 24.47
C GLY A 158 1.61 -2.94 24.37
N HIS A 159 1.69 -2.39 23.16
CA HIS A 159 2.27 -1.06 22.96
C HIS A 159 1.22 0.04 23.11
N ARG A 160 1.52 1.08 23.89
CA ARG A 160 0.71 2.29 23.93
C ARG A 160 1.01 3.13 22.70
N PHE A 161 -0.01 3.53 21.99
CA PHE A 161 0.13 4.34 20.79
C PHE A 161 -0.99 5.38 20.68
N VAL A 162 -0.77 6.37 19.83
CA VAL A 162 -1.77 7.30 19.33
C VAL A 162 -1.81 7.27 17.82
N ARG A 163 -2.92 7.72 17.24
CA ARG A 163 -3.12 7.78 15.80
C ARG A 163 -3.63 9.14 15.38
N LEU A 164 -3.16 9.58 14.20
CA LEU A 164 -3.63 10.77 13.53
C LEU A 164 -3.73 10.51 12.02
N ASP A 165 -4.94 10.60 11.49
CA ASP A 165 -5.20 10.49 10.05
C ASP A 165 -6.18 11.57 9.58
N GLY A 166 -6.64 11.48 8.31
CA GLY A 166 -7.54 12.47 7.71
C GLY A 166 -8.90 12.60 8.41
N SER A 167 -9.32 11.58 9.19
CA SER A 167 -10.58 11.61 9.94
C SER A 167 -10.45 12.22 11.34
N THR A 168 -9.21 12.47 11.81
CA THR A 168 -8.97 13.05 13.14
C THR A 168 -9.41 14.53 13.17
N ASP A 169 -10.23 14.89 14.14
CA ASP A 169 -10.69 16.26 14.35
C ASP A 169 -9.52 17.24 14.53
N VAL A 170 -9.62 18.42 13.91
CA VAL A 170 -8.54 19.42 13.92
C VAL A 170 -8.18 19.87 15.34
N HIS A 171 -9.16 20.02 16.24
CA HIS A 171 -8.92 20.44 17.63
C HIS A 171 -8.23 19.34 18.45
N GLN A 172 -8.50 18.08 18.15
CA GLN A 172 -7.88 16.93 18.82
C GLN A 172 -6.42 16.72 18.38
N ARG A 173 -6.05 17.13 17.16
CA ARG A 173 -4.70 16.92 16.62
C ARG A 173 -3.60 17.48 17.51
N GLN A 174 -3.78 18.73 17.96
CA GLN A 174 -2.78 19.36 18.84
C GLN A 174 -2.70 18.65 20.19
N GLN A 175 -3.83 18.29 20.79
CA GLN A 175 -3.85 17.56 22.07
C GLN A 175 -3.12 16.20 21.98
N ILE A 176 -3.33 15.47 20.88
CA ILE A 176 -2.65 14.19 20.64
C ILE A 176 -1.13 14.40 20.51
N CYS A 177 -0.71 15.43 19.76
CA CYS A 177 0.71 15.76 19.60
C CYS A 177 1.35 16.17 20.95
N ASP A 178 0.66 16.99 21.74
CA ASP A 178 1.15 17.43 23.04
C ASP A 178 1.27 16.26 24.02
N ALA A 179 0.28 15.36 24.04
CA ALA A 179 0.32 14.15 24.85
C ALA A 179 1.49 13.23 24.48
N TYR A 180 1.76 13.11 23.15
CA TYR A 180 2.91 12.35 22.67
C TYR A 180 4.24 13.03 23.03
N ASN A 181 4.37 14.34 22.81
CA ASN A 181 5.62 15.08 23.07
C ASN A 181 5.94 15.27 24.55
N LYS A 182 4.96 15.08 25.43
CA LYS A 182 5.13 15.31 26.89
C LYS A 182 6.34 14.50 27.42
N PRO A 183 7.28 15.12 28.16
CA PRO A 183 8.34 14.41 28.83
C PRO A 183 7.78 13.31 29.74
N GLY A 184 8.34 12.09 29.62
CA GLY A 184 7.86 10.93 30.40
C GLY A 184 6.54 10.34 29.89
N SER A 185 6.06 10.72 28.70
CA SER A 185 4.87 10.11 28.09
C SER A 185 5.05 8.62 27.90
N GLU A 186 4.06 7.83 28.32
CA GLU A 186 4.04 6.37 28.17
C GLU A 186 3.61 5.92 26.75
N ILE A 187 3.23 6.87 25.89
CA ILE A 187 2.88 6.60 24.49
C ILE A 187 4.17 6.25 23.75
N PHE A 188 4.29 5.02 23.31
CA PHE A 188 5.47 4.52 22.60
C PHE A 188 5.49 4.89 21.13
N CYS A 189 4.42 4.54 20.39
CA CYS A 189 4.31 4.75 18.95
C CYS A 189 3.33 5.86 18.60
N PHE A 190 3.57 6.51 17.45
CA PHE A 190 2.59 7.40 16.82
C PHE A 190 2.31 6.91 15.39
N LEU A 191 1.08 6.49 15.13
CA LEU A 191 0.60 6.11 13.80
C LEU A 191 0.10 7.34 13.06
N LEU A 192 0.60 7.57 11.84
CA LEU A 192 0.24 8.73 11.03
C LEU A 192 -0.09 8.32 9.61
N SER A 193 -1.17 8.86 9.06
CA SER A 193 -1.31 8.85 7.62
C SER A 193 -0.35 9.87 7.01
N THR A 194 0.35 9.49 5.93
CA THR A 194 1.36 10.35 5.29
C THR A 194 0.79 11.71 4.91
N ARG A 195 -0.47 11.77 4.44
CA ARG A 195 -1.14 13.03 4.09
C ARG A 195 -1.46 13.90 5.31
N ALA A 196 -1.96 13.33 6.39
CA ALA A 196 -2.30 14.07 7.60
C ALA A 196 -1.05 14.52 8.36
N GLY A 197 -0.01 13.69 8.39
CA GLY A 197 1.30 14.03 8.93
C GLY A 197 1.98 15.19 8.19
N GLY A 198 1.64 15.44 6.93
CA GLY A 198 2.12 16.57 6.13
C GLY A 198 1.71 17.97 6.65
N GLN A 199 0.81 18.10 7.62
CA GLN A 199 0.23 19.38 8.07
C GLN A 199 1.03 20.11 9.17
N GLY A 200 2.33 20.19 9.07
CA GLY A 200 3.13 21.07 9.93
C GLY A 200 3.29 20.65 11.40
N LEU A 201 2.89 19.42 11.75
CA LEU A 201 2.97 18.89 13.11
C LEU A 201 4.42 18.90 13.63
N ASN A 202 4.60 19.23 14.91
CA ASN A 202 5.88 19.14 15.61
C ASN A 202 5.87 17.92 16.52
N LEU A 203 6.71 16.91 16.21
CA LEU A 203 6.74 15.62 16.88
C LEU A 203 8.16 15.28 17.42
N THR A 204 8.77 16.26 18.07
CA THR A 204 10.13 16.14 18.65
C THR A 204 10.23 15.14 19.79
N GLY A 205 9.12 14.62 20.29
CA GLY A 205 9.09 13.48 21.21
C GLY A 205 9.58 12.17 20.60
N ALA A 206 9.61 12.07 19.26
CA ALA A 206 10.18 10.94 18.53
C ALA A 206 11.62 11.21 18.11
N ASP A 207 12.40 10.16 17.92
CA ASP A 207 13.75 10.16 17.34
C ASP A 207 13.91 9.12 16.24
N THR A 208 12.82 8.44 15.91
CA THR A 208 12.81 7.41 14.88
C THR A 208 11.59 7.62 13.97
N VAL A 209 11.80 7.51 12.66
CA VAL A 209 10.73 7.55 11.65
C VAL A 209 10.72 6.22 10.91
N ILE A 210 9.53 5.63 10.77
CA ILE A 210 9.32 4.40 10.00
C ILE A 210 8.33 4.72 8.88
N ILE A 211 8.79 4.65 7.63
CA ILE A 211 7.95 4.72 6.43
C ILE A 211 7.55 3.28 6.11
N HIS A 212 6.29 2.93 6.40
CA HIS A 212 5.78 1.57 6.18
C HIS A 212 5.58 1.26 4.69
N ASP A 213 5.16 2.25 3.92
CA ASP A 213 5.01 2.17 2.47
C ASP A 213 5.49 3.48 1.82
N CYS A 214 6.49 3.36 0.93
CA CYS A 214 7.12 4.49 0.26
C CYS A 214 6.22 5.08 -0.83
N ASP A 215 6.39 6.37 -1.12
CA ASP A 215 5.71 7.07 -2.20
C ASP A 215 6.61 7.19 -3.44
N PHE A 216 6.01 7.26 -4.63
CA PHE A 216 6.70 7.62 -5.86
C PHE A 216 7.29 9.03 -5.84
N ASN A 217 6.67 9.92 -5.05
CA ASN A 217 7.15 11.25 -4.82
C ASN A 217 7.97 11.29 -3.53
N PRO A 218 9.31 11.30 -3.63
CA PRO A 218 10.19 11.27 -2.47
C PRO A 218 10.03 12.49 -1.55
N GLN A 219 9.46 13.60 -2.04
CA GLN A 219 9.21 14.78 -1.22
C GLN A 219 8.13 14.52 -0.16
N ILE A 220 7.20 13.58 -0.41
CA ILE A 220 6.17 13.19 0.55
C ILE A 220 6.82 12.47 1.74
N ASP A 221 7.74 11.54 1.49
CA ASP A 221 8.46 10.83 2.53
C ASP A 221 9.39 11.78 3.30
N ARG A 222 10.09 12.69 2.61
CA ARG A 222 10.88 13.75 3.26
C ARG A 222 10.06 14.64 4.18
N GLN A 223 8.85 15.04 3.74
CA GLN A 223 7.95 15.81 4.61
C GLN A 223 7.56 15.03 5.87
N ALA A 224 7.39 13.70 5.80
CA ALA A 224 7.14 12.86 6.96
C ALA A 224 8.38 12.82 7.89
N GLU A 225 9.58 12.69 7.35
CA GLU A 225 10.85 12.73 8.08
C GLU A 225 11.04 14.07 8.82
N ASP A 226 10.71 15.18 8.18
CA ASP A 226 10.79 16.54 8.74
C ASP A 226 9.84 16.78 9.92
N ARG A 227 8.87 15.89 10.22
CA ARG A 227 8.05 15.99 11.44
C ARG A 227 8.87 15.72 12.69
N CYS A 228 9.88 14.88 12.58
CA CYS A 228 10.79 14.52 13.66
C CYS A 228 12.04 15.43 13.69
N HIS A 229 12.55 15.80 12.52
CA HIS A 229 13.75 16.63 12.38
C HIS A 229 13.40 18.13 12.37
N ARG A 230 13.15 18.71 13.56
CA ARG A 230 12.77 20.11 13.74
C ARG A 230 13.54 20.79 14.86
N LEU A 231 13.43 22.13 14.91
CA LEU A 231 13.90 22.93 16.03
C LEU A 231 13.32 22.37 17.33
N GLY A 232 14.21 22.05 18.28
CA GLY A 232 13.87 21.39 19.55
C GLY A 232 14.19 19.89 19.58
N GLN A 233 14.56 19.27 18.46
CA GLN A 233 15.08 17.89 18.46
C GLN A 233 16.53 17.87 18.92
N SER A 234 16.77 17.21 20.06
CA SER A 234 18.11 17.09 20.67
C SER A 234 18.80 15.74 20.39
N ARG A 235 18.06 14.77 19.80
CA ARG A 235 18.54 13.43 19.50
C ARG A 235 18.74 13.23 17.99
N PRO A 236 19.73 12.41 17.58
CA PRO A 236 19.82 11.99 16.18
C PRO A 236 18.55 11.30 15.72
N VAL A 237 18.03 11.68 14.56
CA VAL A 237 16.85 11.06 13.96
C VAL A 237 17.27 9.91 13.06
N THR A 238 16.70 8.72 13.29
CA THR A 238 16.89 7.54 12.45
C THR A 238 15.66 7.30 11.59
N VAL A 239 15.85 7.08 10.29
CA VAL A 239 14.77 6.79 9.34
C VAL A 239 14.88 5.35 8.86
N HIS A 240 13.78 4.61 8.95
CA HIS A 240 13.63 3.26 8.41
C HIS A 240 12.57 3.26 7.31
N ARG A 241 12.86 2.62 6.18
CA ARG A 241 11.88 2.36 5.10
C ARG A 241 11.67 0.86 4.99
N LEU A 242 10.40 0.42 5.09
CA LEU A 242 10.05 -0.99 4.94
C LEU A 242 9.73 -1.27 3.48
N VAL A 243 10.50 -2.16 2.88
CA VAL A 243 10.41 -2.52 1.46
C VAL A 243 10.30 -4.03 1.35
N THR A 244 9.28 -4.53 0.64
CA THR A 244 9.13 -5.96 0.38
C THR A 244 9.96 -6.33 -0.84
N ALA A 245 10.99 -7.15 -0.63
CA ALA A 245 11.92 -7.58 -1.67
C ALA A 245 11.21 -8.35 -2.78
N GLY A 246 11.64 -8.18 -4.04
CA GLY A 246 11.07 -8.83 -5.21
C GLY A 246 9.67 -8.37 -5.58
N THR A 247 9.25 -7.17 -5.15
CA THR A 247 7.89 -6.64 -5.39
C THR A 247 7.90 -5.24 -6.00
N VAL A 248 6.70 -4.71 -6.24
CA VAL A 248 6.50 -3.32 -6.69
C VAL A 248 7.11 -2.29 -5.72
N ASP A 249 7.28 -2.63 -4.44
CA ASP A 249 7.87 -1.72 -3.45
C ASP A 249 9.31 -1.35 -3.79
N GLU A 250 10.14 -2.32 -4.18
CA GLU A 250 11.53 -2.06 -4.60
C GLU A 250 11.58 -1.13 -5.82
N ARG A 251 10.68 -1.34 -6.77
CA ARG A 251 10.61 -0.49 -7.97
C ARG A 251 10.17 0.95 -7.63
N ILE A 252 9.24 1.11 -6.68
CA ILE A 252 8.83 2.43 -6.20
C ILE A 252 10.01 3.16 -5.59
N VAL A 253 10.77 2.50 -4.71
CA VAL A 253 11.96 3.09 -4.07
C VAL A 253 13.01 3.48 -5.11
N GLN A 254 13.33 2.60 -6.06
CA GLN A 254 14.29 2.91 -7.14
C GLN A 254 13.88 4.12 -7.97
N ILE A 255 12.58 4.27 -8.26
CA ILE A 255 12.05 5.43 -9.00
C ILE A 255 12.14 6.70 -8.15
N ALA A 256 11.79 6.60 -6.87
CA ALA A 256 11.88 7.74 -5.94
C ALA A 256 13.34 8.23 -5.79
N GLU A 257 14.31 7.30 -5.67
CA GLU A 257 15.74 7.62 -5.61
C GLU A 257 16.22 8.30 -6.88
N ARG A 258 15.88 7.76 -8.07
CA ARG A 258 16.22 8.42 -9.35
C ARG A 258 15.65 9.82 -9.48
N LYS A 259 14.42 10.05 -8.97
CA LYS A 259 13.82 11.40 -8.95
C LYS A 259 14.61 12.36 -8.04
N LEU A 260 15.10 11.89 -6.89
CA LEU A 260 15.93 12.71 -6.02
C LEU A 260 17.24 13.14 -6.68
N ASP A 261 17.87 12.22 -7.41
CA ASP A 261 19.10 12.51 -8.16
C ASP A 261 18.83 13.53 -9.29
N LEU A 262 17.68 13.43 -9.96
CA LEU A 262 17.27 14.36 -11.01
C LEU A 262 16.84 15.73 -10.45
N ASP A 263 16.10 15.78 -9.33
CA ASP A 263 15.68 17.02 -8.66
C ASP A 263 16.90 17.81 -8.15
N ALA A 264 17.98 17.12 -7.77
CA ALA A 264 19.25 17.75 -7.44
C ALA A 264 19.91 18.43 -8.67
N ALA A 265 19.53 18.03 -9.89
CA ALA A 265 20.06 18.54 -11.16
C ALA A 265 19.14 19.57 -11.86
N VAL A 266 17.80 19.53 -11.65
CA VAL A 266 16.82 20.37 -12.39
C VAL A 266 15.55 20.60 -11.55
N LEU A 267 15.11 21.86 -11.42
CA LEU A 267 13.80 22.26 -10.87
C LEU A 267 12.69 21.89 -11.86
N SER A 268 11.88 20.86 -11.58
CA SER A 268 10.90 20.31 -12.53
C SER A 268 9.43 20.58 -12.20
N ASP A 269 8.62 20.72 -13.27
CA ASP A 269 7.21 21.10 -13.32
C ASP A 269 6.26 19.94 -12.95
N THR A 270 5.21 20.20 -12.17
CA THR A 270 4.27 19.17 -11.59
C THR A 270 3.50 18.34 -12.63
N LYS A 271 3.30 18.86 -13.87
CA LYS A 271 2.61 18.11 -14.94
C LYS A 271 3.47 17.01 -15.57
N VAL A 272 4.77 17.19 -15.57
CA VAL A 272 5.74 16.18 -16.04
C VAL A 272 5.73 14.98 -15.11
N MET A 273 5.59 15.20 -13.80
CA MET A 273 5.60 14.14 -12.77
C MET A 273 4.47 13.11 -12.92
N ALA A 274 3.22 13.55 -13.21
CA ALA A 274 2.09 12.63 -13.37
C ALA A 274 2.20 11.72 -14.61
N ALA A 275 2.79 12.24 -15.70
CA ALA A 275 3.06 11.48 -16.91
C ALA A 275 4.19 10.46 -16.70
N GLU A 276 5.21 10.81 -15.92
CA GLU A 276 6.31 9.92 -15.55
C GLU A 276 5.84 8.80 -14.62
N GLU A 277 4.97 9.08 -13.66
CA GLU A 277 4.37 8.05 -12.80
C GLU A 277 3.57 7.02 -13.60
N SER A 278 2.79 7.46 -14.59
CA SER A 278 2.04 6.55 -15.46
C SER A 278 2.96 5.67 -16.30
N LYS A 279 4.05 6.22 -16.85
CA LYS A 279 5.07 5.46 -17.59
C LYS A 279 5.79 4.47 -16.68
N ALA A 280 6.15 4.90 -15.47
CA ALA A 280 6.80 4.06 -14.49
C ALA A 280 5.93 2.87 -14.07
N MET A 281 4.62 3.07 -13.86
CA MET A 281 3.69 1.99 -13.57
C MET A 281 3.60 0.95 -14.70
N HIS A 282 3.61 1.38 -15.97
CA HIS A 282 3.63 0.47 -17.11
C HIS A 282 4.92 -0.37 -17.14
N SER A 283 6.07 0.29 -17.03
CA SER A 283 7.36 -0.40 -17.02
C SER A 283 7.47 -1.43 -15.89
N ILE A 284 6.99 -1.08 -14.68
CA ILE A 284 6.99 -2.02 -13.55
C ILE A 284 6.12 -3.25 -13.83
N ILE A 285 4.95 -3.06 -14.45
CA ILE A 285 4.05 -4.17 -14.74
C ILE A 285 4.61 -5.03 -15.87
N GLU A 286 5.18 -4.43 -16.91
CA GLU A 286 5.85 -5.16 -17.98
C GLU A 286 7.02 -5.99 -17.44
N ASP A 287 7.86 -5.41 -16.58
CA ASP A 287 8.98 -6.10 -15.94
C ASP A 287 8.55 -7.26 -15.00
N LEU A 288 7.36 -7.20 -14.43
CA LEU A 288 6.83 -8.23 -13.52
C LEU A 288 6.06 -9.35 -14.23
N LEU A 289 5.56 -9.08 -15.45
CA LEU A 289 4.78 -10.04 -16.26
C LEU A 289 5.61 -10.71 -17.36
N GLY A 290 6.80 -10.19 -17.69
CA GLY A 290 7.74 -10.73 -18.67
C GLY A 290 8.66 -11.74 -18.09
#